data_eb0a00b69f02f6810d15dea33435ec04
#
_entry.id   eb0a00b69f02f6810d15dea33435ec04
#
_cell.length_a   1.000
_cell.length_b   1.000
_cell.length_c   1.000
_cell.angle_alpha   90.00
_cell.angle_beta   90.00
_cell.angle_gamma   90.00
#
_symmetry.space_group_name_H-M   'P 1'
#
loop_
_entity.id
_entity.type
_entity.pdbx_description
1 polymer ?
#
loop_
_entity_poly.entity_id
_entity_poly.type
_entity_poly.pdbx_seq_one_letter_code
_entity_poly.pdbx_strand_id
1 'polypeptide(L)'
;MKASKGRNVVVVGTQWGDEGKGKLVDWLTESAQGVVRFQGGHNAGHTLVINGVKTALHLIPSGIMRPGVKCYIGNGVVLSAAKLFEEIEGLEKAGVEVRSRLRISEACPLILPFHAALDVAREAAREHGGAEKIGTTGRGIGPAYEDKIARRALRVQDLKYPERFAAKLHELLALHNHVLTTFLGSGGFQFSDALKPYMKDGQVQFEPVFAEAMRHAEMLKPMMADVSRELNEAHAAGANLLFEGAQGTLLDVDHGTYPYVTSSNCVAGNAAAGSGVGPGQLHYILGITKAYCTRVGGGPFPTELDWETPGTPGYHMSTVGAEKGVTTGRSRRCGWFDAALLKRSAQVNGLSGLCITKLDVLDGLPELLLCVGYELDGERLDLLPMGAEEIARCQPIYEKMGGWTQSTVGVTRYDDLPANARRYLERIEQVTGVPIAMVSTSPDRDHTILMRNPYAAA
;
A
#
# COMPACT_ATOMS: atom_id res chain seq x y z
N MET A 1 -3.23 -12.94 -38.11
CA MET A 1 -4.04 -12.60 -36.91
C MET A 1 -3.21 -11.67 -36.05
N LYS A 2 -3.66 -10.45 -35.71
CA LYS A 2 -3.00 -9.65 -34.69
C LYS A 2 -3.20 -10.41 -33.37
N ALA A 3 -2.11 -10.75 -32.67
CA ALA A 3 -2.20 -11.30 -31.33
C ALA A 3 -3.10 -10.39 -30.49
N SER A 4 -4.03 -10.95 -29.71
CA SER A 4 -4.81 -10.16 -28.78
C SER A 4 -3.83 -9.51 -27.81
N LYS A 5 -3.96 -8.19 -27.63
CA LYS A 5 -3.16 -7.50 -26.60
C LYS A 5 -3.51 -8.08 -25.24
N GLY A 6 -2.53 -8.16 -24.35
CA GLY A 6 -2.74 -8.57 -22.98
C GLY A 6 -3.72 -7.66 -22.24
N ARG A 7 -4.23 -8.11 -21.12
CA ARG A 7 -5.12 -7.33 -20.25
C ARG A 7 -4.41 -6.95 -18.97
N ASN A 8 -4.30 -5.67 -18.70
CA ASN A 8 -3.66 -5.17 -17.50
C ASN A 8 -4.70 -4.98 -16.39
N VAL A 9 -4.37 -5.47 -15.20
CA VAL A 9 -5.20 -5.35 -14.00
C VAL A 9 -4.46 -4.52 -12.96
N VAL A 10 -5.13 -3.54 -12.38
CA VAL A 10 -4.60 -2.71 -11.28
C VAL A 10 -5.31 -3.10 -10.00
N VAL A 11 -4.55 -3.41 -8.96
CA VAL A 11 -5.06 -3.71 -7.62
C VAL A 11 -4.75 -2.55 -6.69
N VAL A 12 -5.78 -1.93 -6.13
CA VAL A 12 -5.67 -0.83 -5.17
C VAL A 12 -6.44 -1.12 -3.89
N GLY A 13 -5.95 -0.65 -2.74
CA GLY A 13 -6.74 -0.60 -1.52
C GLY A 13 -7.73 0.56 -1.57
N THR A 14 -8.95 0.36 -1.10
CA THR A 14 -10.00 1.39 -1.17
C THR A 14 -10.21 2.15 0.13
N GLN A 15 -9.61 1.71 1.23
CA GLN A 15 -9.76 2.25 2.57
C GLN A 15 -8.41 2.83 3.06
N TRP A 16 -8.04 2.61 4.32
CA TRP A 16 -6.77 3.09 4.91
C TRP A 16 -5.64 2.06 4.87
N GLY A 17 -5.60 1.19 3.86
CA GLY A 17 -4.63 0.11 3.77
C GLY A 17 -5.04 -1.11 4.60
N ASP A 18 -4.18 -2.13 4.58
CA ASP A 18 -4.39 -3.39 5.30
C ASP A 18 -5.67 -4.16 4.92
N GLU A 19 -6.22 -3.90 3.72
CA GLU A 19 -7.43 -4.56 3.21
C GLU A 19 -7.20 -6.04 2.83
N GLY A 20 -5.99 -6.59 2.98
CA GLY A 20 -5.69 -7.99 2.66
C GLY A 20 -5.31 -8.20 1.18
N LYS A 21 -4.71 -7.20 0.55
CA LYS A 21 -4.30 -7.24 -0.88
C LYS A 21 -3.40 -8.42 -1.23
N GLY A 22 -2.48 -8.81 -0.35
CA GLY A 22 -1.48 -9.84 -0.65
C GLY A 22 -2.06 -11.16 -1.16
N LYS A 23 -3.08 -11.71 -0.49
CA LYS A 23 -3.78 -12.93 -0.91
C LYS A 23 -4.32 -12.82 -2.35
N LEU A 24 -4.97 -11.69 -2.65
CA LEU A 24 -5.64 -11.48 -3.94
C LEU A 24 -4.63 -11.24 -5.06
N VAL A 25 -3.54 -10.53 -4.76
CA VAL A 25 -2.43 -10.33 -5.71
C VAL A 25 -1.80 -11.68 -6.04
N ASP A 26 -1.55 -12.55 -5.05
CA ASP A 26 -1.05 -13.90 -5.31
C ASP A 26 -2.01 -14.72 -6.18
N TRP A 27 -3.30 -14.69 -5.88
CA TRP A 27 -4.33 -15.37 -6.68
C TRP A 27 -4.36 -14.85 -8.13
N LEU A 28 -4.38 -13.53 -8.33
CA LEU A 28 -4.41 -12.89 -9.65
C LEU A 28 -3.12 -13.13 -10.45
N THR A 29 -2.01 -13.34 -9.78
CA THR A 29 -0.71 -13.60 -10.41
C THR A 29 -0.70 -14.91 -11.22
N GLU A 30 -1.63 -15.85 -10.97
CA GLU A 30 -1.77 -17.05 -11.79
C GLU A 30 -2.02 -16.77 -13.28
N SER A 31 -2.70 -15.66 -13.55
CA SER A 31 -3.05 -15.24 -14.91
C SER A 31 -2.14 -14.13 -15.44
N ALA A 32 -1.10 -13.72 -14.70
CA ALA A 32 -0.19 -12.64 -15.06
C ALA A 32 1.19 -13.17 -15.46
N GLN A 33 1.80 -12.59 -16.48
CA GLN A 33 3.19 -12.81 -16.86
C GLN A 33 4.15 -11.82 -16.22
N GLY A 34 3.64 -10.71 -15.67
CA GLY A 34 4.42 -9.71 -14.96
C GLY A 34 3.66 -9.03 -13.84
N VAL A 35 4.34 -8.74 -12.72
CA VAL A 35 3.78 -8.01 -11.58
C VAL A 35 4.61 -6.76 -11.31
N VAL A 36 3.94 -5.62 -11.14
CA VAL A 36 4.55 -4.29 -11.10
C VAL A 36 4.20 -3.56 -9.80
N ARG A 37 5.20 -3.18 -9.01
CA ARG A 37 5.05 -2.21 -7.93
C ARG A 37 5.26 -0.81 -8.52
N PHE A 38 4.32 0.09 -8.31
CA PHE A 38 4.33 1.41 -8.96
C PHE A 38 4.42 2.59 -7.98
N GLN A 39 4.34 2.36 -6.66
CA GLN A 39 4.43 3.42 -5.65
C GLN A 39 4.81 2.89 -4.27
N GLY A 40 5.04 3.81 -3.32
CA GLY A 40 5.46 3.49 -1.97
C GLY A 40 6.95 3.16 -1.90
N GLY A 41 7.31 2.42 -0.90
CA GLY A 41 8.66 1.91 -0.66
C GLY A 41 8.58 0.67 0.23
N HIS A 42 9.61 0.44 1.03
CA HIS A 42 9.64 -0.66 1.99
C HIS A 42 8.75 -0.46 3.23
N ASN A 43 7.90 0.58 3.25
CA ASN A 43 6.82 0.75 4.23
C ASN A 43 5.60 -0.13 3.93
N ALA A 44 5.48 -0.71 2.74
CA ALA A 44 4.47 -1.72 2.46
C ALA A 44 4.79 -3.03 3.19
N GLY A 45 3.75 -3.83 3.44
CA GLY A 45 3.89 -5.17 4.01
C GLY A 45 2.83 -6.07 3.39
N HIS A 46 3.20 -6.83 2.35
CA HIS A 46 2.33 -7.81 1.72
C HIS A 46 2.70 -9.20 2.26
N THR A 47 1.84 -9.75 3.09
CA THR A 47 2.03 -11.11 3.62
C THR A 47 1.38 -12.10 2.66
N LEU A 48 2.16 -13.05 2.20
CA LEU A 48 1.74 -14.20 1.42
C LEU A 48 1.83 -15.45 2.27
N VAL A 49 0.92 -16.38 2.04
CA VAL A 49 0.98 -17.72 2.64
C VAL A 49 1.03 -18.72 1.48
N ILE A 50 2.20 -19.32 1.27
CA ILE A 50 2.41 -20.29 0.19
C ILE A 50 2.86 -21.60 0.83
N ASN A 51 2.12 -22.69 0.58
CA ASN A 51 2.39 -24.00 1.19
C ASN A 51 2.53 -23.93 2.73
N GLY A 52 1.72 -23.10 3.38
CA GLY A 52 1.73 -22.91 4.84
C GLY A 52 2.84 -22.00 5.37
N VAL A 53 3.76 -21.54 4.53
CA VAL A 53 4.85 -20.64 4.92
C VAL A 53 4.43 -19.19 4.72
N LYS A 54 4.49 -18.39 5.80
CA LYS A 54 4.26 -16.94 5.73
C LYS A 54 5.52 -16.22 5.28
N THR A 55 5.41 -15.46 4.20
CA THR A 55 6.48 -14.59 3.68
C THR A 55 5.96 -13.16 3.61
N ALA A 56 6.65 -12.22 4.23
CA ALA A 56 6.34 -10.80 4.14
C ALA A 56 7.23 -10.13 3.10
N LEU A 57 6.61 -9.51 2.09
CA LEU A 57 7.30 -8.73 1.07
C LEU A 57 7.06 -7.24 1.30
N HIS A 58 8.11 -6.45 1.13
CA HIS A 58 8.09 -5.00 1.37
C HIS A 58 8.32 -4.18 0.10
N LEU A 59 9.30 -4.55 -0.71
CA LEU A 59 9.66 -3.88 -1.98
C LEU A 59 9.40 -4.75 -3.19
N ILE A 60 9.74 -6.03 -3.11
CA ILE A 60 9.65 -6.95 -4.22
C ILE A 60 8.18 -7.26 -4.51
N PRO A 61 7.72 -7.20 -5.79
CA PRO A 61 6.36 -7.56 -6.15
C PRO A 61 6.02 -9.00 -5.76
N SER A 62 4.78 -9.21 -5.32
CA SER A 62 4.30 -10.52 -4.83
C SER A 62 4.43 -11.65 -5.85
N GLY A 63 4.44 -11.33 -7.14
CA GLY A 63 4.64 -12.28 -8.23
C GLY A 63 5.98 -13.03 -8.20
N ILE A 64 6.96 -12.56 -7.42
CA ILE A 64 8.27 -13.21 -7.30
C ILE A 64 8.18 -14.63 -6.75
N MET A 65 7.16 -14.90 -5.95
CA MET A 65 6.91 -16.21 -5.36
C MET A 65 6.46 -17.27 -6.40
N ARG A 66 6.08 -16.83 -7.61
CA ARG A 66 5.65 -17.73 -8.68
C ARG A 66 6.74 -17.90 -9.73
N PRO A 67 7.17 -19.14 -10.02
CA PRO A 67 8.15 -19.40 -11.07
C PRO A 67 7.71 -18.83 -12.42
N GLY A 68 8.66 -18.26 -13.16
CA GLY A 68 8.42 -17.72 -14.51
C GLY A 68 7.75 -16.34 -14.59
N VAL A 69 7.21 -15.81 -13.51
CA VAL A 69 6.63 -14.46 -13.48
C VAL A 69 7.74 -13.42 -13.34
N LYS A 70 7.75 -12.42 -14.23
CA LYS A 70 8.65 -11.28 -14.13
C LYS A 70 8.13 -10.26 -13.10
N CYS A 71 9.02 -9.65 -12.36
CA CYS A 71 8.70 -8.66 -11.34
C CYS A 71 9.38 -7.33 -11.65
N TYR A 72 8.61 -6.24 -11.52
CA TYR A 72 9.07 -4.91 -11.88
C TYR A 72 8.87 -3.93 -10.73
N ILE A 73 9.92 -3.18 -10.41
CA ILE A 73 9.84 -2.01 -9.52
C ILE A 73 9.85 -0.77 -10.42
N GLY A 74 8.70 -0.10 -10.52
CA GLY A 74 8.50 1.08 -11.36
C GLY A 74 9.07 2.35 -10.74
N ASN A 75 9.22 3.38 -11.56
CA ASN A 75 9.81 4.68 -11.22
C ASN A 75 9.06 5.47 -10.10
N GLY A 76 7.84 5.07 -9.79
CA GLY A 76 7.06 5.65 -8.69
C GLY A 76 7.48 5.17 -7.30
N VAL A 77 8.24 4.08 -7.20
CA VAL A 77 8.74 3.54 -5.94
C VAL A 77 9.99 4.30 -5.48
N VAL A 78 10.06 4.63 -4.18
CA VAL A 78 11.30 5.10 -3.54
C VAL A 78 12.05 3.89 -2.98
N LEU A 79 13.28 3.67 -3.43
CA LEU A 79 14.02 2.43 -3.28
C LEU A 79 15.11 2.51 -2.20
N SER A 80 14.96 1.74 -1.13
CA SER A 80 16.07 1.43 -0.22
C SER A 80 16.82 0.20 -0.74
N ALA A 81 18.05 0.39 -1.24
CA ALA A 81 18.86 -0.71 -1.75
C ALA A 81 19.20 -1.72 -0.65
N ALA A 82 19.55 -1.25 0.56
CA ALA A 82 19.85 -2.11 1.69
C ALA A 82 18.66 -3.05 2.00
N LYS A 83 17.44 -2.49 2.11
CA LYS A 83 16.23 -3.29 2.39
C LYS A 83 15.85 -4.21 1.24
N LEU A 84 16.10 -3.81 0.01
CA LEU A 84 15.89 -4.67 -1.14
C LEU A 84 16.80 -5.91 -1.08
N PHE A 85 18.09 -5.73 -0.76
CA PHE A 85 19.02 -6.86 -0.69
C PHE A 85 18.76 -7.76 0.50
N GLU A 86 18.38 -7.23 1.67
CA GLU A 86 17.89 -8.06 2.78
C GLU A 86 16.72 -8.97 2.34
N GLU A 87 15.77 -8.41 1.59
CA GLU A 87 14.60 -9.14 1.09
C GLU A 87 14.98 -10.17 0.02
N ILE A 88 15.87 -9.82 -0.94
CA ILE A 88 16.40 -10.74 -1.95
C ILE A 88 17.10 -11.94 -1.29
N GLU A 89 18.02 -11.68 -0.34
CA GLU A 89 18.77 -12.73 0.34
C GLU A 89 17.86 -13.66 1.14
N GLY A 90 16.83 -13.11 1.80
CA GLY A 90 15.83 -13.90 2.50
C GLY A 90 15.06 -14.85 1.57
N LEU A 91 14.65 -14.35 0.41
CA LEU A 91 13.94 -15.12 -0.60
C LEU A 91 14.85 -16.18 -1.26
N GLU A 92 16.09 -15.83 -1.61
CA GLU A 92 17.04 -16.75 -2.21
C GLU A 92 17.42 -17.90 -1.25
N LYS A 93 17.57 -17.60 0.05
CA LYS A 93 17.73 -18.64 1.10
C LYS A 93 16.53 -19.58 1.20
N ALA A 94 15.33 -19.09 0.88
CA ALA A 94 14.11 -19.90 0.82
C ALA A 94 13.95 -20.63 -0.55
N GLY A 95 14.93 -20.55 -1.45
CA GLY A 95 14.93 -21.23 -2.74
C GLY A 95 14.17 -20.48 -3.86
N VAL A 96 13.83 -19.20 -3.64
CA VAL A 96 13.16 -18.38 -4.66
C VAL A 96 14.20 -17.74 -5.58
N GLU A 97 14.07 -17.95 -6.88
CA GLU A 97 14.89 -17.28 -7.89
C GLU A 97 14.43 -15.82 -8.04
N VAL A 98 15.28 -14.85 -7.66
CA VAL A 98 14.90 -13.43 -7.63
C VAL A 98 15.60 -12.63 -8.73
N ARG A 99 16.93 -12.60 -8.74
CA ARG A 99 17.73 -11.62 -9.52
C ARG A 99 17.53 -11.72 -11.02
N SER A 100 17.27 -12.90 -11.56
CA SER A 100 17.02 -13.12 -12.99
C SER A 100 15.65 -12.58 -13.43
N ARG A 101 14.68 -12.50 -12.51
CA ARG A 101 13.29 -12.12 -12.79
C ARG A 101 12.92 -10.72 -12.32
N LEU A 102 13.72 -10.10 -11.46
CA LEU A 102 13.47 -8.75 -10.95
C LEU A 102 14.09 -7.70 -11.88
N ARG A 103 13.32 -6.68 -12.22
CA ARG A 103 13.74 -5.48 -12.97
C ARG A 103 13.40 -4.23 -12.18
N ILE A 104 14.33 -3.31 -12.12
CA ILE A 104 14.23 -2.08 -11.32
C ILE A 104 14.40 -0.89 -12.25
N SER A 105 13.42 0.01 -12.24
CA SER A 105 13.49 1.22 -13.04
C SER A 105 14.69 2.07 -12.64
N GLU A 106 15.48 2.44 -13.61
CA GLU A 106 16.61 3.35 -13.45
C GLU A 106 16.19 4.73 -12.91
N ALA A 107 14.91 5.09 -13.07
CA ALA A 107 14.35 6.35 -12.60
C ALA A 107 13.83 6.31 -11.15
N CYS A 108 13.90 5.18 -10.45
CA CYS A 108 13.55 5.10 -9.02
C CYS A 108 14.42 6.05 -8.19
N PRO A 109 13.85 6.91 -7.34
CA PRO A 109 14.61 7.64 -6.33
C PRO A 109 15.14 6.68 -5.27
N LEU A 110 16.35 6.95 -4.79
CA LEU A 110 16.96 6.19 -3.71
C LEU A 110 16.55 6.75 -2.33
N ILE A 111 16.27 5.86 -1.40
CA ILE A 111 16.23 6.18 0.03
C ILE A 111 17.65 6.00 0.56
N LEU A 112 18.21 7.06 1.12
CA LEU A 112 19.54 7.08 1.72
C LEU A 112 19.43 7.35 3.24
N PRO A 113 20.46 7.09 4.05
CA PRO A 113 20.39 7.20 5.50
C PRO A 113 19.87 8.54 6.03
N PHE A 114 20.16 9.66 5.38
CA PHE A 114 19.66 10.97 5.79
C PHE A 114 18.14 11.11 5.66
N HIS A 115 17.48 10.39 4.73
CA HIS A 115 16.03 10.39 4.63
C HIS A 115 15.39 9.77 5.88
N ALA A 116 15.93 8.65 6.37
CA ALA A 116 15.44 8.03 7.59
C ALA A 116 15.74 8.89 8.83
N ALA A 117 16.90 9.54 8.86
CA ALA A 117 17.26 10.47 9.94
C ALA A 117 16.27 11.66 10.00
N LEU A 118 15.94 12.27 8.85
CA LEU A 118 14.97 13.35 8.75
C LEU A 118 13.56 12.92 9.17
N ASP A 119 13.12 11.73 8.76
CA ASP A 119 11.79 11.19 9.07
C ASP A 119 11.60 11.06 10.59
N VAL A 120 12.56 10.44 11.27
CA VAL A 120 12.57 10.28 12.74
C VAL A 120 12.67 11.64 13.45
N ALA A 121 13.57 12.52 13.00
CA ALA A 121 13.76 13.82 13.61
C ALA A 121 12.54 14.73 13.52
N ARG A 122 11.84 14.71 12.37
CA ARG A 122 10.59 15.48 12.16
C ARG A 122 9.45 15.01 13.06
N GLU A 123 9.26 13.70 13.22
CA GLU A 123 8.25 13.15 14.13
C GLU A 123 8.56 13.53 15.59
N ALA A 124 9.84 13.46 16.01
CA ALA A 124 10.26 13.88 17.34
C ALA A 124 10.04 15.39 17.57
N ALA A 125 10.37 16.24 16.58
CA ALA A 125 10.17 17.68 16.68
C ALA A 125 8.69 18.07 16.81
N ARG A 126 7.79 17.37 16.11
CA ARG A 126 6.33 17.58 16.26
C ARG A 126 5.87 17.28 17.68
N GLU A 127 6.31 16.16 18.24
CA GLU A 127 5.96 15.76 19.61
C GLU A 127 6.45 16.76 20.65
N HIS A 128 7.70 17.22 20.54
CA HIS A 128 8.25 18.25 21.43
C HIS A 128 7.54 19.60 21.28
N GLY A 129 7.09 19.94 20.07
CA GLY A 129 6.30 21.14 19.79
C GLY A 129 4.83 21.04 20.20
N GLY A 130 4.40 19.94 20.81
CA GLY A 130 2.99 19.74 21.23
C GLY A 130 2.04 19.45 20.08
N ALA A 131 2.53 19.19 18.86
CA ALA A 131 1.71 18.79 17.74
C ALA A 131 1.55 17.27 17.67
N GLU A 132 0.39 16.81 17.19
CA GLU A 132 0.13 15.39 16.99
C GLU A 132 1.10 14.80 15.94
N LYS A 133 1.63 13.61 16.23
CA LYS A 133 2.45 12.84 15.25
C LYS A 133 1.61 12.47 14.04
N ILE A 134 2.21 12.51 12.85
CA ILE A 134 1.60 11.90 11.65
C ILE A 134 1.55 10.38 11.80
N GLY A 135 2.51 9.82 12.53
CA GLY A 135 2.62 8.39 12.75
C GLY A 135 3.38 7.68 11.63
N THR A 136 4.42 8.32 11.10
CA THR A 136 5.27 7.74 10.05
C THR A 136 5.95 6.44 10.50
N THR A 137 6.51 5.72 9.54
CA THR A 137 7.24 4.48 9.83
C THR A 137 8.72 4.71 10.21
N GLY A 138 9.20 5.96 10.15
CA GLY A 138 10.60 6.33 10.39
C GLY A 138 11.59 5.77 9.34
N ARG A 139 11.08 5.41 8.16
CA ARG A 139 11.86 4.72 7.10
C ARG A 139 12.35 5.64 5.99
N GLY A 140 12.13 6.94 6.12
CA GLY A 140 12.57 7.95 5.15
C GLY A 140 11.75 8.02 3.88
N ILE A 141 10.54 7.44 3.86
CA ILE A 141 9.67 7.44 2.67
C ILE A 141 9.29 8.87 2.29
N GLY A 142 8.76 9.65 3.25
CA GLY A 142 8.34 11.04 3.04
C GLY A 142 9.48 11.92 2.53
N PRO A 143 10.60 12.01 3.24
CA PRO A 143 11.75 12.79 2.79
C PRO A 143 12.29 12.39 1.41
N ALA A 144 12.25 11.11 1.04
CA ALA A 144 12.67 10.67 -0.30
C ALA A 144 11.70 11.14 -1.41
N TYR A 145 10.38 11.13 -1.14
CA TYR A 145 9.40 11.73 -2.06
C TYR A 145 9.53 13.24 -2.14
N GLU A 146 9.82 13.93 -1.03
CA GLU A 146 10.10 15.36 -1.02
C GLU A 146 11.29 15.70 -1.95
N ASP A 147 12.39 14.97 -1.82
CA ASP A 147 13.55 15.16 -2.69
C ASP A 147 13.27 14.86 -4.16
N LYS A 148 12.42 13.84 -4.44
CA LYS A 148 11.96 13.53 -5.79
C LYS A 148 11.24 14.72 -6.41
N ILE A 149 10.26 15.30 -5.70
CA ILE A 149 9.42 16.40 -6.21
C ILE A 149 10.22 17.70 -6.28
N ALA A 150 11.16 17.92 -5.34
CA ALA A 150 12.11 19.03 -5.38
C ALA A 150 13.18 18.88 -6.48
N ARG A 151 13.20 17.77 -7.22
CA ARG A 151 14.12 17.47 -8.35
C ARG A 151 15.58 17.38 -7.94
N ARG A 152 15.87 17.01 -6.68
CA ARG A 152 17.22 16.85 -6.15
C ARG A 152 17.55 15.39 -5.79
N ALA A 153 16.56 14.47 -5.86
CA ALA A 153 16.77 13.07 -5.53
C ALA A 153 17.90 12.42 -6.33
N LEU A 154 18.69 11.61 -5.66
CA LEU A 154 19.54 10.62 -6.31
C LEU A 154 18.69 9.45 -6.77
N ARG A 155 18.89 9.03 -8.03
CA ARG A 155 18.14 7.93 -8.65
C ARG A 155 19.04 6.71 -8.86
N VAL A 156 18.43 5.55 -9.09
CA VAL A 156 19.14 4.31 -9.41
C VAL A 156 20.13 4.50 -10.56
N GLN A 157 19.77 5.23 -11.63
CA GLN A 157 20.66 5.52 -12.75
C GLN A 157 21.92 6.34 -12.36
N ASP A 158 21.85 7.17 -11.32
CA ASP A 158 23.00 7.98 -10.90
C ASP A 158 24.14 7.09 -10.36
N LEU A 159 23.81 5.89 -9.85
CA LEU A 159 24.80 4.91 -9.40
C LEU A 159 25.77 4.44 -10.51
N LYS A 160 25.42 4.63 -11.77
CA LYS A 160 26.30 4.32 -12.93
C LYS A 160 27.48 5.30 -13.06
N TYR A 161 27.40 6.46 -12.39
CA TYR A 161 28.33 7.57 -12.53
C TYR A 161 28.84 8.02 -11.16
N PRO A 162 29.83 7.32 -10.56
CA PRO A 162 30.27 7.55 -9.18
C PRO A 162 30.67 9.00 -8.85
N GLU A 163 31.40 9.66 -9.72
CA GLU A 163 31.82 11.06 -9.52
C GLU A 163 30.62 12.02 -9.48
N ARG A 164 29.67 11.84 -10.40
CA ARG A 164 28.45 12.62 -10.43
C ARG A 164 27.54 12.33 -9.25
N PHE A 165 27.46 11.07 -8.84
CA PHE A 165 26.75 10.66 -7.65
C PHE A 165 27.34 11.33 -6.41
N ALA A 166 28.68 11.31 -6.27
CA ALA A 166 29.40 11.96 -5.16
C ALA A 166 29.09 13.46 -5.07
N ALA A 167 29.17 14.19 -6.20
CA ALA A 167 28.88 15.62 -6.25
C ALA A 167 27.43 15.92 -5.77
N LYS A 168 26.45 15.21 -6.29
CA LYS A 168 25.04 15.36 -5.88
C LYS A 168 24.83 14.98 -4.41
N LEU A 169 25.52 13.93 -3.92
CA LEU A 169 25.42 13.51 -2.53
C LEU A 169 25.97 14.59 -1.58
N HIS A 170 27.07 15.26 -1.94
CA HIS A 170 27.59 16.39 -1.16
C HIS A 170 26.57 17.53 -1.05
N GLU A 171 25.92 17.90 -2.15
CA GLU A 171 24.88 18.94 -2.15
C GLU A 171 23.69 18.56 -1.24
N LEU A 172 23.23 17.30 -1.32
CA LEU A 172 22.14 16.80 -0.49
C LEU A 172 22.50 16.76 0.97
N LEU A 173 23.71 16.29 1.31
CA LEU A 173 24.18 16.24 2.70
C LEU A 173 24.35 17.63 3.29
N ALA A 174 24.83 18.61 2.52
CA ALA A 174 24.91 20.00 2.98
C ALA A 174 23.53 20.54 3.37
N LEU A 175 22.52 20.31 2.54
CA LEU A 175 21.14 20.72 2.81
C LEU A 175 20.55 19.98 4.01
N HIS A 176 20.58 18.65 4.00
CA HIS A 176 19.90 17.85 5.02
C HIS A 176 20.58 17.90 6.37
N ASN A 177 21.92 17.99 6.42
CA ASN A 177 22.64 18.21 7.67
C ASN A 177 22.36 19.59 8.26
N HIS A 178 22.20 20.63 7.43
CA HIS A 178 21.76 21.95 7.89
C HIS A 178 20.38 21.88 8.53
N VAL A 179 19.42 21.17 7.91
CA VAL A 179 18.08 20.95 8.49
C VAL A 179 18.18 20.19 9.80
N LEU A 180 18.93 19.08 9.84
CA LEU A 180 19.08 18.26 11.05
C LEU A 180 19.68 19.04 12.21
N THR A 181 20.73 19.82 11.99
CA THR A 181 21.45 20.52 13.06
C THR A 181 20.82 21.84 13.48
N THR A 182 20.24 22.59 12.53
CA THR A 182 19.76 23.94 12.79
C THR A 182 18.26 23.99 13.14
N PHE A 183 17.42 23.26 12.39
CA PHE A 183 15.96 23.27 12.55
C PHE A 183 15.46 22.31 13.63
N LEU A 184 15.99 21.09 13.60
CA LEU A 184 15.50 20.00 14.47
C LEU A 184 16.28 19.98 15.79
N GLY A 185 17.36 20.76 15.87
CA GLY A 185 18.26 20.83 17.02
C GLY A 185 18.96 19.49 17.27
N SER A 186 20.05 19.52 17.99
CA SER A 186 20.67 18.30 18.53
C SER A 186 19.92 17.78 19.76
N GLY A 187 18.69 18.29 19.98
CA GLY A 187 17.96 18.17 21.22
C GLY A 187 17.21 16.85 21.39
N GLY A 188 17.91 15.85 21.89
CA GLY A 188 17.26 14.88 22.75
C GLY A 188 16.58 13.68 22.09
N PHE A 189 16.48 13.56 20.78
CA PHE A 189 16.03 12.31 20.16
C PHE A 189 17.20 11.41 19.75
N GLN A 190 17.02 10.13 19.94
CA GLN A 190 18.05 9.14 19.59
C GLN A 190 17.75 8.54 18.21
N PHE A 191 18.75 8.54 17.33
CA PHE A 191 18.68 7.77 16.10
C PHE A 191 18.75 6.27 16.39
N SER A 192 18.07 5.48 15.58
CA SER A 192 18.11 4.02 15.67
C SER A 192 19.53 3.49 15.45
N ASP A 193 19.80 2.30 15.99
CA ASP A 193 21.11 1.65 15.81
C ASP A 193 21.50 1.50 14.33
N ALA A 194 20.53 1.33 13.46
CA ALA A 194 20.75 1.25 12.01
C ALA A 194 21.30 2.54 11.40
N LEU A 195 21.09 3.71 12.02
CA LEU A 195 21.60 4.99 11.55
C LEU A 195 22.95 5.37 12.16
N LYS A 196 23.31 4.80 13.31
CA LYS A 196 24.57 5.11 14.01
C LYS A 196 25.83 5.03 13.13
N PRO A 197 25.98 4.02 12.24
CA PRO A 197 27.17 3.93 11.38
C PRO A 197 27.35 5.12 10.42
N TYR A 198 26.28 5.85 10.13
CA TYR A 198 26.28 6.98 9.20
C TYR A 198 26.35 8.34 9.91
N MET A 199 26.19 8.38 11.24
CA MET A 199 26.03 9.60 12.01
C MET A 199 27.29 9.96 12.79
N LYS A 200 27.66 11.24 12.77
CA LYS A 200 28.66 11.82 13.67
C LYS A 200 28.25 13.25 14.00
N ASP A 201 28.28 13.62 15.27
CA ASP A 201 27.95 14.97 15.76
C ASP A 201 26.60 15.50 15.27
N GLY A 202 25.58 14.61 15.20
CA GLY A 202 24.24 14.95 14.70
C GLY A 202 24.12 15.10 13.18
N GLN A 203 25.18 14.81 12.43
CA GLN A 203 25.25 14.92 10.99
C GLN A 203 25.47 13.58 10.31
N VAL A 204 24.85 13.38 9.15
CA VAL A 204 25.12 12.23 8.28
C VAL A 204 26.43 12.44 7.53
N GLN A 205 27.30 11.45 7.57
CA GLN A 205 28.65 11.50 7.00
C GLN A 205 28.63 11.02 5.54
N PHE A 206 29.44 11.66 4.70
CA PHE A 206 29.53 11.35 3.27
C PHE A 206 30.12 9.94 3.03
N GLU A 207 31.28 9.64 3.63
CA GLU A 207 32.05 8.43 3.32
C GLU A 207 31.26 7.13 3.51
N PRO A 208 30.58 6.89 4.66
CA PRO A 208 29.83 5.64 4.83
C PRO A 208 28.63 5.54 3.90
N VAL A 209 27.94 6.66 3.60
CA VAL A 209 26.82 6.67 2.68
C VAL A 209 27.27 6.39 1.26
N PHE A 210 28.34 7.04 0.80
CA PHE A 210 28.89 6.85 -0.53
C PHE A 210 29.43 5.43 -0.73
N ALA A 211 30.22 4.92 0.21
CA ALA A 211 30.78 3.57 0.15
C ALA A 211 29.69 2.50 0.08
N GLU A 212 28.63 2.64 0.87
CA GLU A 212 27.47 1.74 0.80
C GLU A 212 26.74 1.84 -0.54
N ALA A 213 26.48 3.06 -1.03
CA ALA A 213 25.81 3.27 -2.30
C ALA A 213 26.58 2.63 -3.46
N MET A 214 27.90 2.75 -3.49
CA MET A 214 28.76 2.15 -4.54
C MET A 214 28.79 0.63 -4.45
N ARG A 215 28.80 0.06 -3.24
CA ARG A 215 28.66 -1.40 -3.06
C ARG A 215 27.31 -1.89 -3.59
N HIS A 216 26.21 -1.19 -3.29
CA HIS A 216 24.89 -1.52 -3.80
C HIS A 216 24.77 -1.33 -5.33
N ALA A 217 25.51 -0.37 -5.90
CA ALA A 217 25.53 -0.13 -7.33
C ALA A 217 25.92 -1.38 -8.12
N GLU A 218 26.98 -2.08 -7.71
CA GLU A 218 27.44 -3.31 -8.39
C GLU A 218 26.38 -4.42 -8.34
N MET A 219 25.68 -4.52 -7.19
CA MET A 219 24.64 -5.52 -7.02
C MET A 219 23.35 -5.20 -7.78
N LEU A 220 23.03 -3.91 -7.96
CA LEU A 220 21.83 -3.45 -8.67
C LEU A 220 21.98 -3.51 -10.20
N LYS A 221 23.19 -3.30 -10.74
CA LYS A 221 23.45 -3.23 -12.18
C LYS A 221 22.75 -4.29 -13.02
N PRO A 222 22.76 -5.60 -12.65
CA PRO A 222 22.13 -6.65 -13.44
C PRO A 222 20.59 -6.55 -13.50
N MET A 223 19.98 -5.85 -12.55
CA MET A 223 18.53 -5.70 -12.42
C MET A 223 18.01 -4.34 -12.91
N MET A 224 18.91 -3.36 -13.16
CA MET A 224 18.54 -2.05 -13.70
C MET A 224 17.96 -2.19 -15.11
N ALA A 225 16.83 -1.52 -15.37
CA ALA A 225 16.14 -1.61 -16.65
C ALA A 225 15.35 -0.34 -16.98
N ASP A 226 15.10 -0.12 -18.26
CA ASP A 226 14.00 0.73 -18.72
C ASP A 226 12.68 -0.04 -18.57
N VAL A 227 12.13 0.02 -17.35
CA VAL A 227 10.91 -0.71 -16.99
C VAL A 227 9.73 -0.26 -17.85
N SER A 228 9.62 1.03 -18.17
CA SER A 228 8.55 1.53 -19.04
C SER A 228 8.56 0.84 -20.40
N ARG A 229 9.74 0.73 -21.02
CA ARG A 229 9.92 0.05 -22.30
C ARG A 229 9.55 -1.43 -22.19
N GLU A 230 10.12 -2.16 -21.20
CA GLU A 230 9.86 -3.59 -21.04
C GLU A 230 8.36 -3.90 -20.82
N LEU A 231 7.65 -3.07 -20.03
CA LEU A 231 6.22 -3.25 -19.80
C LEU A 231 5.38 -3.03 -21.06
N ASN A 232 5.71 -1.99 -21.84
CA ASN A 232 5.00 -1.71 -23.10
C ASN A 232 5.25 -2.80 -24.15
N GLU A 233 6.48 -3.31 -24.25
CA GLU A 233 6.84 -4.44 -25.14
C GLU A 233 6.11 -5.71 -24.70
N ALA A 234 6.10 -6.04 -23.41
CA ALA A 234 5.40 -7.21 -22.88
C ALA A 234 3.90 -7.15 -23.17
N HIS A 235 3.26 -5.99 -22.89
CA HIS A 235 1.85 -5.79 -23.18
C HIS A 235 1.54 -5.92 -24.69
N ALA A 236 2.36 -5.34 -25.55
CA ALA A 236 2.21 -5.45 -27.01
C ALA A 236 2.37 -6.89 -27.51
N ALA A 237 3.18 -7.69 -26.82
CA ALA A 237 3.36 -9.12 -27.08
C ALA A 237 2.20 -9.99 -26.51
N GLY A 238 1.20 -9.41 -25.88
CA GLY A 238 0.03 -10.12 -25.36
C GLY A 238 0.13 -10.55 -23.90
N ALA A 239 1.15 -10.10 -23.15
CA ALA A 239 1.28 -10.42 -21.74
C ALA A 239 0.24 -9.70 -20.89
N ASN A 240 -0.35 -10.40 -19.94
CA ASN A 240 -1.15 -9.81 -18.87
C ASN A 240 -0.23 -9.26 -17.79
N LEU A 241 -0.42 -8.00 -17.40
CA LEU A 241 0.35 -7.37 -16.34
C LEU A 241 -0.56 -7.06 -15.15
N LEU A 242 -0.05 -7.32 -13.95
CA LEU A 242 -0.70 -7.02 -12.67
C LEU A 242 0.03 -5.86 -11.99
N PHE A 243 -0.66 -4.75 -11.79
CA PHE A 243 -0.13 -3.59 -11.08
C PHE A 243 -0.55 -3.67 -9.63
N GLU A 244 0.43 -3.87 -8.76
CA GLU A 244 0.25 -4.09 -7.33
C GLU A 244 0.43 -2.77 -6.56
N GLY A 245 -0.69 -2.18 -6.10
CA GLY A 245 -0.68 -1.00 -5.24
C GLY A 245 -0.35 -1.35 -3.78
N ALA A 246 0.24 -0.40 -3.09
CA ALA A 246 0.47 -0.44 -1.66
C ALA A 246 -0.40 0.60 -0.95
N GLN A 247 -0.54 0.50 0.37
CA GLN A 247 -1.42 1.34 1.19
C GLN A 247 -2.89 1.27 0.72
N GLY A 248 -3.63 2.36 0.80
CA GLY A 248 -5.03 2.45 0.37
C GLY A 248 -5.39 3.87 -0.05
N THR A 249 -6.52 4.04 -0.71
CA THR A 249 -6.98 5.32 -1.29
C THR A 249 -7.05 6.45 -0.25
N LEU A 250 -7.46 6.14 0.97
CA LEU A 250 -7.57 7.15 2.05
C LEU A 250 -6.22 7.53 2.66
N LEU A 251 -5.14 6.87 2.25
CA LEU A 251 -3.76 7.23 2.56
C LEU A 251 -3.06 7.93 1.37
N ASP A 252 -3.75 8.16 0.27
CA ASP A 252 -3.21 8.90 -0.88
C ASP A 252 -2.89 10.35 -0.48
N VAL A 253 -1.75 10.87 -0.96
CA VAL A 253 -1.28 12.22 -0.57
C VAL A 253 -2.22 13.33 -1.01
N ASP A 254 -2.97 13.15 -2.11
CA ASP A 254 -3.90 14.15 -2.66
C ASP A 254 -5.35 13.87 -2.29
N HIS A 255 -5.76 12.59 -2.25
CA HIS A 255 -7.15 12.16 -2.11
C HIS A 255 -7.47 11.54 -0.75
N GLY A 256 -6.47 11.36 0.10
CA GLY A 256 -6.63 10.76 1.43
C GLY A 256 -6.99 11.77 2.52
N THR A 257 -6.96 11.29 3.75
CA THR A 257 -7.25 12.07 4.97
C THR A 257 -6.05 12.91 5.40
N TYR A 258 -5.60 13.81 4.53
CA TYR A 258 -4.46 14.71 4.77
C TYR A 258 -4.62 15.50 6.07
N PRO A 259 -3.59 15.63 6.94
CA PRO A 259 -2.20 15.22 6.74
C PRO A 259 -1.86 13.76 7.14
N TYR A 260 -2.83 13.00 7.60
CA TYR A 260 -2.64 11.60 8.05
C TYR A 260 -2.65 10.63 6.85
N VAL A 261 -1.66 10.77 5.99
CA VAL A 261 -1.51 10.05 4.71
C VAL A 261 -0.08 9.57 4.51
N THR A 262 0.14 8.73 3.49
CA THR A 262 1.49 8.45 2.97
C THR A 262 1.91 9.56 1.99
N SER A 263 3.20 9.65 1.68
CA SER A 263 3.73 10.68 0.78
C SER A 263 3.66 10.27 -0.70
N SER A 264 2.89 9.27 -1.05
CA SER A 264 2.71 8.80 -2.43
C SER A 264 1.26 8.81 -2.85
N ASN A 265 1.02 8.87 -4.18
CA ASN A 265 -0.29 8.62 -4.73
C ASN A 265 -0.58 7.12 -4.73
N CYS A 266 -1.65 6.72 -4.04
CA CYS A 266 -2.10 5.32 -3.91
C CYS A 266 -3.25 4.97 -4.87
N VAL A 267 -3.82 5.98 -5.55
CA VAL A 267 -4.91 5.80 -6.51
C VAL A 267 -4.45 5.13 -7.79
N ALA A 268 -5.37 4.48 -8.49
CA ALA A 268 -5.09 3.68 -9.69
C ALA A 268 -4.40 4.45 -10.82
N GLY A 269 -4.69 5.75 -10.97
CA GLY A 269 -4.04 6.61 -11.98
C GLY A 269 -2.52 6.63 -11.86
N ASN A 270 -1.98 6.46 -10.64
CA ASN A 270 -0.54 6.40 -10.41
C ASN A 270 0.12 5.10 -10.91
N ALA A 271 -0.65 4.05 -11.21
CA ALA A 271 -0.09 2.86 -11.86
C ALA A 271 0.49 3.21 -13.23
N ALA A 272 -0.13 4.14 -13.97
CA ALA A 272 0.42 4.65 -15.23
C ALA A 272 1.68 5.50 -15.00
N ALA A 273 1.60 6.55 -14.18
CA ALA A 273 2.71 7.47 -13.93
C ALA A 273 3.91 6.80 -13.25
N GLY A 274 3.65 5.89 -12.29
CA GLY A 274 4.67 5.22 -11.49
C GLY A 274 5.33 4.01 -12.16
N SER A 275 4.86 3.59 -13.33
CA SER A 275 5.44 2.47 -14.09
C SER A 275 5.84 2.84 -15.52
N GLY A 276 5.28 3.93 -16.07
CA GLY A 276 5.53 4.37 -17.44
C GLY A 276 4.68 3.69 -18.50
N VAL A 277 3.56 3.05 -18.13
CA VAL A 277 2.53 2.63 -19.09
C VAL A 277 1.53 3.76 -19.34
N GLY A 278 0.90 3.78 -20.50
CA GLY A 278 -0.14 4.77 -20.79
C GLY A 278 -1.42 4.52 -19.95
N PRO A 279 -2.15 5.58 -19.52
CA PRO A 279 -3.37 5.40 -18.71
C PRO A 279 -4.45 4.57 -19.43
N GLY A 280 -4.54 4.65 -20.76
CA GLY A 280 -5.45 3.81 -21.56
C GLY A 280 -5.11 2.32 -21.59
N GLN A 281 -4.00 1.91 -20.95
CA GLN A 281 -3.63 0.51 -20.79
C GLN A 281 -4.03 -0.07 -19.43
N LEU A 282 -4.70 0.69 -18.57
CA LEU A 282 -5.24 0.22 -17.29
C LEU A 282 -6.66 -0.33 -17.54
N HIS A 283 -6.75 -1.62 -17.94
CA HIS A 283 -8.00 -2.19 -18.48
C HIS A 283 -9.02 -2.57 -17.42
N TYR A 284 -8.56 -2.96 -16.22
CA TYR A 284 -9.44 -3.33 -15.11
C TYR A 284 -8.84 -2.84 -13.80
N ILE A 285 -9.61 -2.11 -13.04
CA ILE A 285 -9.20 -1.58 -11.73
C ILE A 285 -9.98 -2.28 -10.65
N LEU A 286 -9.32 -3.15 -9.88
CA LEU A 286 -9.89 -3.92 -8.80
C LEU A 286 -9.63 -3.23 -7.47
N GLY A 287 -10.71 -2.79 -6.81
CA GLY A 287 -10.67 -2.23 -5.47
C GLY A 287 -10.74 -3.32 -4.41
N ILE A 288 -9.69 -3.47 -3.62
CA ILE A 288 -9.70 -4.38 -2.47
C ILE A 288 -10.26 -3.63 -1.28
N THR A 289 -11.32 -4.18 -0.72
CA THR A 289 -12.15 -3.55 0.31
C THR A 289 -12.39 -4.55 1.43
N LYS A 290 -12.04 -4.21 2.64
CA LYS A 290 -12.37 -5.04 3.81
C LYS A 290 -13.87 -4.92 4.13
N ALA A 291 -14.53 -5.99 4.53
CA ALA A 291 -15.95 -6.00 4.89
C ALA A 291 -16.33 -5.12 6.10
N TYR A 292 -15.36 -4.48 6.71
CA TYR A 292 -15.46 -3.46 7.75
C TYR A 292 -14.30 -2.48 7.58
N CYS A 293 -14.24 -1.39 8.32
CA CYS A 293 -13.13 -0.45 8.22
C CYS A 293 -12.08 -0.67 9.29
N THR A 294 -10.81 -0.46 8.93
CA THR A 294 -9.71 -0.42 9.90
C THR A 294 -8.76 0.72 9.56
N ARG A 295 -8.13 1.29 10.60
CA ARG A 295 -7.13 2.35 10.45
C ARG A 295 -5.97 2.16 11.42
N VAL A 296 -4.74 2.41 10.97
CA VAL A 296 -3.54 2.49 11.81
C VAL A 296 -3.17 3.96 12.00
N GLY A 297 -2.79 4.34 13.23
CA GLY A 297 -2.32 5.69 13.55
C GLY A 297 -3.44 6.71 13.75
N GLY A 298 -3.06 7.98 13.76
CA GLY A 298 -3.92 9.11 14.01
C GLY A 298 -4.87 9.45 12.86
N GLY A 299 -5.64 10.52 13.09
CA GLY A 299 -6.57 11.08 12.12
C GLY A 299 -8.01 10.56 12.25
N PRO A 300 -8.96 11.22 11.55
CA PRO A 300 -10.39 10.97 11.70
C PRO A 300 -10.82 9.62 11.18
N PHE A 301 -11.80 9.02 11.86
CA PHE A 301 -12.40 7.75 11.50
C PHE A 301 -13.90 7.77 11.86
N PRO A 302 -14.78 8.27 10.98
CA PRO A 302 -16.19 8.52 11.31
C PRO A 302 -16.95 7.31 11.82
N THR A 303 -16.67 6.12 11.31
CA THR A 303 -17.34 4.87 11.68
C THR A 303 -16.62 4.06 12.77
N GLU A 304 -15.65 4.67 13.46
CA GLU A 304 -14.88 3.99 14.50
C GLU A 304 -15.76 3.48 15.63
N LEU A 305 -15.40 2.32 16.15
CA LEU A 305 -16.05 1.65 17.26
C LEU A 305 -15.09 1.51 18.45
N ASP A 306 -15.64 1.22 19.61
CA ASP A 306 -14.84 0.71 20.73
C ASP A 306 -14.32 -0.68 20.38
N TRP A 307 -13.03 -0.77 20.07
CA TRP A 307 -12.34 -1.99 19.66
C TRP A 307 -11.46 -2.59 20.78
N GLU A 308 -11.45 -1.96 21.97
CA GLU A 308 -10.66 -2.38 23.13
C GLU A 308 -11.52 -3.11 24.19
N THR A 309 -12.78 -2.71 24.36
CA THR A 309 -13.66 -3.28 25.38
C THR A 309 -14.28 -4.62 24.93
N PRO A 310 -14.05 -5.72 25.66
CA PRO A 310 -14.65 -7.02 25.36
C PRO A 310 -16.18 -6.97 25.26
N GLY A 311 -16.73 -7.66 24.25
CA GLY A 311 -18.17 -7.73 24.02
C GLY A 311 -18.72 -6.68 23.07
N THR A 312 -17.92 -5.67 22.67
CA THR A 312 -18.31 -4.70 21.63
C THR A 312 -18.09 -5.28 20.22
N PRO A 313 -18.84 -4.83 19.21
CA PRO A 313 -18.59 -5.21 17.81
C PRO A 313 -17.18 -4.87 17.34
N GLY A 314 -16.63 -3.72 17.77
CA GLY A 314 -15.25 -3.31 17.44
C GLY A 314 -14.21 -4.27 17.99
N TYR A 315 -14.38 -4.74 19.25
CA TYR A 315 -13.53 -5.74 19.88
C TYR A 315 -13.62 -7.09 19.14
N HIS A 316 -14.82 -7.51 18.75
CA HIS A 316 -15.01 -8.70 17.91
C HIS A 316 -14.20 -8.61 16.62
N MET A 317 -14.35 -7.51 15.85
CA MET A 317 -13.61 -7.28 14.62
C MET A 317 -12.09 -7.26 14.84
N SER A 318 -11.62 -6.60 15.90
CA SER A 318 -10.20 -6.52 16.26
C SER A 318 -9.61 -7.89 16.59
N THR A 319 -10.33 -8.70 17.36
CA THR A 319 -9.85 -9.99 17.88
C THR A 319 -9.95 -11.09 16.82
N VAL A 320 -11.15 -11.29 16.25
CA VAL A 320 -11.38 -12.30 15.21
C VAL A 320 -10.63 -11.97 13.94
N GLY A 321 -10.59 -10.69 13.57
CA GLY A 321 -9.83 -10.19 12.43
C GLY A 321 -8.33 -10.18 12.63
N ALA A 322 -7.82 -10.45 13.85
CA ALA A 322 -6.41 -10.35 14.21
C ALA A 322 -5.79 -9.01 13.73
N GLU A 323 -6.45 -7.88 14.07
CA GLU A 323 -6.13 -6.57 13.54
C GLU A 323 -4.91 -5.96 14.23
N LYS A 324 -3.73 -6.53 13.89
CA LYS A 324 -2.41 -6.02 14.27
C LYS A 324 -1.53 -5.87 13.03
N GLY A 325 -0.80 -4.77 12.98
CA GLY A 325 0.13 -4.50 11.87
C GLY A 325 1.28 -5.50 11.85
N VAL A 326 1.45 -6.23 10.75
CA VAL A 326 2.52 -7.24 10.59
C VAL A 326 3.91 -6.61 10.74
N THR A 327 4.10 -5.41 10.21
CA THR A 327 5.40 -4.72 10.16
C THR A 327 5.70 -3.91 11.43
N THR A 328 4.69 -3.31 12.04
CA THR A 328 4.87 -2.37 13.17
C THR A 328 4.34 -2.91 14.49
N GLY A 329 3.62 -4.02 14.48
CA GLY A 329 2.95 -4.58 15.66
C GLY A 329 1.83 -3.71 16.24
N ARG A 330 1.58 -2.52 15.65
CA ARG A 330 0.54 -1.59 16.12
C ARG A 330 -0.84 -2.19 15.92
N SER A 331 -1.74 -2.01 16.90
CA SER A 331 -3.16 -2.36 16.79
C SER A 331 -3.84 -1.48 15.75
N ARG A 332 -4.81 -2.05 15.05
CA ARG A 332 -5.67 -1.33 14.12
C ARG A 332 -6.97 -0.97 14.81
N ARG A 333 -7.33 0.30 14.76
CA ARG A 333 -8.66 0.82 15.11
C ARG A 333 -9.67 0.15 14.18
N CYS A 334 -10.83 -0.27 14.69
CA CYS A 334 -11.87 -0.95 13.92
C CYS A 334 -13.15 -0.12 13.90
N GLY A 335 -13.92 -0.22 12.82
CA GLY A 335 -15.18 0.48 12.66
C GLY A 335 -16.10 -0.20 11.66
N TRP A 336 -17.37 0.23 11.64
CA TRP A 336 -18.35 -0.26 10.68
C TRP A 336 -17.94 0.05 9.25
N PHE A 337 -18.48 -0.72 8.31
CA PHE A 337 -18.25 -0.49 6.88
C PHE A 337 -18.79 0.87 6.45
N ASP A 338 -17.96 1.62 5.75
CA ASP A 338 -18.27 2.95 5.27
C ASP A 338 -18.44 2.96 3.75
N ALA A 339 -19.69 2.85 3.31
CA ALA A 339 -20.02 2.82 1.88
C ALA A 339 -19.95 4.21 1.23
N ALA A 340 -20.16 5.28 1.98
CA ALA A 340 -20.01 6.65 1.48
C ALA A 340 -18.54 6.99 1.21
N LEU A 341 -17.63 6.54 2.08
CA LEU A 341 -16.20 6.56 1.86
C LEU A 341 -15.81 5.76 0.61
N LEU A 342 -16.34 4.52 0.50
CA LEU A 342 -16.04 3.65 -0.63
C LEU A 342 -16.54 4.25 -1.96
N LYS A 343 -17.66 4.95 -1.96
CA LYS A 343 -18.17 5.69 -3.12
C LYS A 343 -17.17 6.76 -3.59
N ARG A 344 -16.55 7.51 -2.66
CA ARG A 344 -15.45 8.43 -2.99
C ARG A 344 -14.25 7.68 -3.58
N SER A 345 -13.83 6.58 -2.94
CA SER A 345 -12.73 5.75 -3.45
C SER A 345 -13.01 5.20 -4.84
N ALA A 346 -14.24 4.79 -5.11
CA ALA A 346 -14.66 4.31 -6.42
C ALA A 346 -14.51 5.39 -7.50
N GLN A 347 -14.90 6.62 -7.21
CA GLN A 347 -14.81 7.75 -8.14
C GLN A 347 -13.34 8.08 -8.49
N VAL A 348 -12.47 8.25 -7.49
CA VAL A 348 -11.09 8.68 -7.73
C VAL A 348 -10.22 7.61 -8.38
N ASN A 349 -10.59 6.33 -8.23
CA ASN A 349 -9.89 5.21 -8.85
C ASN A 349 -10.51 4.78 -10.19
N GLY A 350 -11.76 5.10 -10.47
CA GLY A 350 -12.49 4.55 -11.61
C GLY A 350 -12.64 3.02 -11.51
N LEU A 351 -13.09 2.51 -10.35
CA LEU A 351 -13.14 1.08 -10.06
C LEU A 351 -14.01 0.32 -11.07
N SER A 352 -13.45 -0.78 -11.61
CA SER A 352 -14.17 -1.73 -12.46
C SER A 352 -14.90 -2.80 -11.67
N GLY A 353 -14.42 -3.10 -10.45
CA GLY A 353 -15.01 -4.07 -9.55
C GLY A 353 -14.39 -4.03 -8.17
N LEU A 354 -15.09 -4.62 -7.21
CA LEU A 354 -14.65 -4.76 -5.82
C LEU A 354 -14.24 -6.20 -5.53
N CYS A 355 -13.23 -6.35 -4.67
CA CYS A 355 -12.98 -7.59 -3.96
C CYS A 355 -13.23 -7.34 -2.48
N ILE A 356 -14.27 -7.95 -1.92
CA ILE A 356 -14.57 -7.84 -0.49
C ILE A 356 -13.75 -8.89 0.26
N THR A 357 -12.98 -8.44 1.25
CA THR A 357 -12.12 -9.31 2.08
C THR A 357 -12.62 -9.39 3.51
N LYS A 358 -12.22 -10.46 4.21
CA LYS A 358 -12.54 -10.65 5.64
C LYS A 358 -14.04 -10.64 5.96
N LEU A 359 -14.87 -11.16 5.06
CA LEU A 359 -16.29 -11.30 5.32
C LEU A 359 -16.55 -12.21 6.53
N ASP A 360 -15.74 -13.25 6.67
CA ASP A 360 -15.71 -14.24 7.76
C ASP A 360 -15.54 -13.61 9.15
N VAL A 361 -14.92 -12.47 9.26
CA VAL A 361 -14.74 -11.76 10.54
C VAL A 361 -16.06 -11.24 11.10
N LEU A 362 -17.07 -11.04 10.25
CA LEU A 362 -18.40 -10.57 10.67
C LEU A 362 -19.33 -11.71 11.12
N ASP A 363 -18.90 -12.97 10.99
CA ASP A 363 -19.67 -14.14 11.46
C ASP A 363 -19.97 -14.02 12.95
N GLY A 364 -21.20 -14.32 13.33
CA GLY A 364 -21.65 -14.29 14.73
C GLY A 364 -22.14 -12.92 15.23
N LEU A 365 -21.96 -11.85 14.49
CA LEU A 365 -22.56 -10.56 14.83
C LEU A 365 -24.07 -10.58 14.52
N PRO A 366 -24.94 -10.23 15.49
CA PRO A 366 -26.39 -10.28 15.29
C PRO A 366 -26.90 -9.18 14.37
N GLU A 367 -26.15 -8.10 14.26
CA GLU A 367 -26.51 -6.89 13.54
C GLU A 367 -25.25 -6.22 12.98
N LEU A 368 -25.37 -5.61 11.82
CA LEU A 368 -24.34 -4.79 11.17
C LEU A 368 -24.90 -3.40 10.88
N LEU A 369 -24.03 -2.39 10.98
CA LEU A 369 -24.38 -1.05 10.55
C LEU A 369 -23.56 -0.69 9.30
N LEU A 370 -24.24 -0.23 8.25
CA LEU A 370 -23.64 0.22 7.00
C LEU A 370 -23.74 1.75 6.93
N CYS A 371 -22.60 2.45 6.92
CA CYS A 371 -22.61 3.90 6.75
C CYS A 371 -22.88 4.25 5.29
N VAL A 372 -23.98 4.95 5.03
CA VAL A 372 -24.44 5.31 3.68
C VAL A 372 -24.33 6.81 3.38
N GLY A 373 -23.87 7.60 4.35
CA GLY A 373 -23.69 9.04 4.25
C GLY A 373 -23.28 9.63 5.58
N TYR A 374 -23.16 10.94 5.61
CA TYR A 374 -22.81 11.69 6.84
C TYR A 374 -23.73 12.87 7.03
N GLU A 375 -23.85 13.31 8.27
CA GLU A 375 -24.31 14.63 8.63
C GLU A 375 -23.09 15.48 9.01
N LEU A 376 -22.93 16.63 8.38
CA LEU A 376 -21.88 17.61 8.67
C LEU A 376 -22.52 18.99 8.77
N ASP A 377 -22.43 19.62 9.95
CA ASP A 377 -22.93 20.97 10.22
C ASP A 377 -24.42 21.15 9.81
N GLY A 378 -25.24 20.11 9.95
CA GLY A 378 -26.66 20.09 9.61
C GLY A 378 -26.97 19.76 8.15
N GLU A 379 -25.98 19.54 7.31
CA GLU A 379 -26.14 19.10 5.93
C GLU A 379 -25.86 17.60 5.77
N ARG A 380 -26.67 16.94 4.93
CA ARG A 380 -26.46 15.53 4.59
C ARG A 380 -25.51 15.41 3.41
N LEU A 381 -24.44 14.63 3.59
CA LEU A 381 -23.48 14.29 2.56
C LEU A 381 -23.61 12.81 2.18
N ASP A 382 -23.53 12.51 0.89
CA ASP A 382 -23.53 11.15 0.33
C ASP A 382 -22.13 10.64 -0.03
N LEU A 383 -21.10 11.47 0.20
CA LEU A 383 -19.69 11.21 -0.03
C LEU A 383 -18.86 11.70 1.14
N LEU A 384 -17.72 11.04 1.40
CA LEU A 384 -16.75 11.52 2.36
C LEU A 384 -16.23 12.91 1.93
N PRO A 385 -16.24 13.95 2.79
CA PRO A 385 -15.66 15.24 2.46
C PRO A 385 -14.14 15.20 2.30
N MET A 386 -13.56 16.31 1.89
CA MET A 386 -12.10 16.47 1.81
C MET A 386 -11.59 17.13 3.10
N GLY A 387 -10.39 16.70 3.54
CA GLY A 387 -9.73 17.28 4.70
C GLY A 387 -10.08 16.60 6.03
N ALA A 388 -9.07 16.49 6.90
CA ALA A 388 -9.21 15.79 8.17
C ALA A 388 -10.18 16.49 9.13
N GLU A 389 -10.21 17.82 9.10
CA GLU A 389 -11.04 18.65 10.00
C GLU A 389 -12.54 18.44 9.73
N GLU A 390 -12.95 18.41 8.46
CA GLU A 390 -14.35 18.16 8.10
C GLU A 390 -14.73 16.72 8.39
N ILE A 391 -13.86 15.77 8.02
CA ILE A 391 -14.08 14.35 8.27
C ILE A 391 -14.25 14.08 9.78
N ALA A 392 -13.48 14.77 10.64
CA ALA A 392 -13.57 14.61 12.09
C ALA A 392 -14.91 15.07 12.68
N ARG A 393 -15.62 15.97 11.99
CA ARG A 393 -16.95 16.45 12.42
C ARG A 393 -18.11 15.63 11.83
N CYS A 394 -17.83 14.77 10.84
CA CYS A 394 -18.85 13.94 10.22
C CYS A 394 -19.51 13.01 11.23
N GLN A 395 -20.83 13.02 11.27
CA GLN A 395 -21.63 12.02 11.99
C GLN A 395 -22.13 10.98 10.98
N PRO A 396 -21.79 9.70 11.12
CA PRO A 396 -22.18 8.69 10.15
C PRO A 396 -23.69 8.43 10.19
N ILE A 397 -24.31 8.34 9.02
CA ILE A 397 -25.71 7.93 8.84
C ILE A 397 -25.71 6.46 8.51
N TYR A 398 -26.28 5.66 9.40
CA TYR A 398 -26.27 4.20 9.30
C TYR A 398 -27.59 3.63 8.79
N GLU A 399 -27.48 2.63 7.92
CA GLU A 399 -28.51 1.63 7.69
C GLU A 399 -28.25 0.38 8.54
N LYS A 400 -29.28 -0.09 9.22
CA LYS A 400 -29.23 -1.28 10.05
C LYS A 400 -29.48 -2.51 9.18
N MET A 401 -28.61 -3.52 9.27
CA MET A 401 -28.71 -4.77 8.53
C MET A 401 -28.66 -5.96 9.51
N GLY A 402 -29.41 -7.02 9.18
CA GLY A 402 -29.32 -8.26 9.94
C GLY A 402 -27.95 -8.93 9.74
N GLY A 403 -27.36 -9.36 10.85
CA GLY A 403 -26.16 -10.19 10.82
C GLY A 403 -26.47 -11.66 10.53
N TRP A 404 -25.47 -12.51 10.67
CA TRP A 404 -25.59 -13.95 10.46
C TRP A 404 -24.78 -14.74 11.47
N THR A 405 -25.27 -15.94 11.82
CA THR A 405 -24.63 -16.85 12.77
C THR A 405 -23.95 -18.04 12.12
N GLN A 406 -24.27 -18.30 10.85
CA GLN A 406 -23.64 -19.36 10.07
C GLN A 406 -22.26 -18.91 9.65
N SER A 407 -21.27 -19.82 9.70
CA SER A 407 -19.91 -19.48 9.27
C SER A 407 -19.85 -19.27 7.76
N THR A 408 -19.15 -18.19 7.35
CA THR A 408 -18.79 -17.94 5.96
C THR A 408 -17.39 -18.43 5.65
N VAL A 409 -16.63 -18.90 6.65
CA VAL A 409 -15.26 -19.40 6.48
C VAL A 409 -15.21 -20.54 5.47
N GLY A 410 -14.39 -20.36 4.42
CA GLY A 410 -14.18 -21.41 3.43
C GLY A 410 -15.26 -21.53 2.36
N VAL A 411 -16.30 -20.69 2.38
CA VAL A 411 -17.31 -20.67 1.31
C VAL A 411 -16.66 -20.21 0.00
N THR A 412 -16.86 -20.98 -1.08
CA THR A 412 -16.31 -20.72 -2.41
C THR A 412 -17.37 -20.43 -3.48
N ARG A 413 -18.66 -20.53 -3.15
CA ARG A 413 -19.76 -20.21 -4.04
C ARG A 413 -20.67 -19.15 -3.40
N TYR A 414 -21.08 -18.17 -4.20
CA TYR A 414 -21.91 -17.08 -3.71
C TYR A 414 -23.24 -17.53 -3.11
N ASP A 415 -23.89 -18.52 -3.74
CA ASP A 415 -25.18 -19.03 -3.30
C ASP A 415 -25.13 -19.78 -1.95
N ASP A 416 -23.95 -20.25 -1.54
CA ASP A 416 -23.73 -20.94 -0.27
C ASP A 416 -23.53 -19.96 0.89
N LEU A 417 -23.42 -18.66 0.63
CA LEU A 417 -23.35 -17.63 1.66
C LEU A 417 -24.71 -17.49 2.38
N PRO A 418 -24.71 -17.21 3.71
CA PRO A 418 -25.94 -16.85 4.43
C PRO A 418 -26.71 -15.74 3.74
N ALA A 419 -28.05 -15.81 3.77
CA ALA A 419 -28.90 -14.84 3.06
C ALA A 419 -28.61 -13.38 3.49
N ASN A 420 -28.33 -13.13 4.77
CA ASN A 420 -28.00 -11.79 5.25
C ASN A 420 -26.61 -11.34 4.78
N ALA A 421 -25.63 -12.25 4.67
CA ALA A 421 -24.32 -11.92 4.10
C ALA A 421 -24.45 -11.50 2.62
N ARG A 422 -25.28 -12.21 1.83
CA ARG A 422 -25.57 -11.82 0.45
C ARG A 422 -26.24 -10.45 0.37
N ARG A 423 -27.26 -10.19 1.21
CA ARG A 423 -27.92 -8.86 1.26
C ARG A 423 -26.95 -7.74 1.62
N TYR A 424 -26.01 -8.01 2.52
CA TYR A 424 -24.96 -7.07 2.89
C TYR A 424 -24.07 -6.73 1.69
N LEU A 425 -23.61 -7.72 0.95
CA LEU A 425 -22.82 -7.54 -0.27
C LEU A 425 -23.60 -6.80 -1.37
N GLU A 426 -24.85 -7.21 -1.61
CA GLU A 426 -25.75 -6.54 -2.58
C GLU A 426 -25.99 -5.07 -2.23
N ARG A 427 -26.12 -4.77 -0.91
CA ARG A 427 -26.30 -3.39 -0.47
C ARG A 427 -25.07 -2.54 -0.70
N ILE A 428 -23.87 -3.10 -0.48
CA ILE A 428 -22.61 -2.43 -0.81
C ILE A 428 -22.55 -2.09 -2.30
N GLU A 429 -22.87 -3.04 -3.19
CA GLU A 429 -22.93 -2.77 -4.64
C GLU A 429 -23.90 -1.63 -4.98
N GLN A 430 -25.11 -1.66 -4.40
CA GLN A 430 -26.14 -0.66 -4.65
C GLN A 430 -25.71 0.76 -4.23
N VAL A 431 -25.10 0.89 -3.05
CA VAL A 431 -24.66 2.20 -2.53
C VAL A 431 -23.47 2.75 -3.33
N THR A 432 -22.51 1.89 -3.66
CA THR A 432 -21.28 2.31 -4.32
C THR A 432 -21.38 2.41 -5.83
N GLY A 433 -22.34 1.70 -6.43
CA GLY A 433 -22.48 1.58 -7.88
C GLY A 433 -21.39 0.74 -8.55
N VAL A 434 -20.57 0.02 -7.76
CA VAL A 434 -19.46 -0.80 -8.27
C VAL A 434 -19.75 -2.27 -8.03
N PRO A 435 -19.69 -3.14 -9.07
CA PRO A 435 -19.98 -4.56 -8.92
C PRO A 435 -18.93 -5.27 -8.06
N ILE A 436 -19.35 -6.22 -7.24
CA ILE A 436 -18.45 -7.12 -6.56
C ILE A 436 -17.98 -8.20 -7.53
N ALA A 437 -16.68 -8.26 -7.76
CA ALA A 437 -16.05 -9.25 -8.62
C ALA A 437 -15.57 -10.48 -7.86
N MET A 438 -15.18 -10.29 -6.59
CA MET A 438 -14.61 -11.35 -5.76
C MET A 438 -15.02 -11.16 -4.29
N VAL A 439 -15.11 -12.26 -3.55
CA VAL A 439 -15.28 -12.25 -2.09
C VAL A 439 -14.30 -13.23 -1.46
N SER A 440 -13.49 -12.76 -0.52
CA SER A 440 -12.56 -13.58 0.25
C SER A 440 -13.19 -13.93 1.59
N THR A 441 -13.29 -15.23 1.88
CA THR A 441 -13.99 -15.81 3.04
C THR A 441 -13.06 -16.42 4.09
N SER A 442 -11.74 -16.28 3.92
CA SER A 442 -10.72 -16.60 4.92
C SER A 442 -9.33 -16.15 4.46
N PRO A 443 -8.30 -16.30 5.30
CA PRO A 443 -6.90 -16.04 4.87
C PRO A 443 -6.37 -16.99 3.79
N ASP A 444 -6.97 -18.20 3.65
CA ASP A 444 -6.55 -19.18 2.64
C ASP A 444 -6.88 -18.68 1.23
N ARG A 445 -5.92 -18.83 0.31
CA ARG A 445 -6.06 -18.36 -1.08
C ARG A 445 -7.22 -19.04 -1.83
N ASP A 446 -7.47 -20.31 -1.54
CA ASP A 446 -8.49 -21.12 -2.24
C ASP A 446 -9.91 -20.77 -1.75
N HIS A 447 -10.03 -20.12 -0.60
CA HIS A 447 -11.28 -19.64 -0.04
C HIS A 447 -11.67 -18.28 -0.61
N THR A 448 -11.90 -18.23 -1.94
CA THR A 448 -12.27 -17.03 -2.68
C THR A 448 -13.43 -17.35 -3.63
N ILE A 449 -14.51 -16.60 -3.51
CA ILE A 449 -15.64 -16.62 -4.44
C ILE A 449 -15.27 -15.73 -5.62
N LEU A 450 -15.23 -16.28 -6.82
CA LEU A 450 -15.03 -15.54 -8.07
C LEU A 450 -16.36 -15.32 -8.78
N MET A 451 -16.81 -14.09 -8.86
CA MET A 451 -18.03 -13.71 -9.58
C MET A 451 -17.72 -13.15 -10.97
N ARG A 452 -16.59 -12.42 -11.11
CA ARG A 452 -16.12 -11.86 -12.38
C ARG A 452 -14.60 -11.96 -12.45
N ASN A 453 -14.09 -12.49 -13.56
CA ASN A 453 -12.63 -12.58 -13.75
C ASN A 453 -12.09 -11.24 -14.27
N PRO A 454 -11.16 -10.57 -13.56
CA PRO A 454 -10.56 -9.31 -13.99
C PRO A 454 -9.79 -9.38 -15.32
N TYR A 455 -9.30 -10.56 -15.69
CA TYR A 455 -8.60 -10.77 -16.96
C TYR A 455 -9.50 -11.18 -18.11
N ALA A 456 -10.78 -11.53 -17.88
CA ALA A 456 -11.70 -11.82 -18.96
C ALA A 456 -12.00 -10.54 -19.77
N ALA A 457 -12.14 -10.69 -21.09
CA ALA A 457 -12.68 -9.62 -21.92
C ALA A 457 -14.09 -9.26 -21.45
N ALA A 458 -14.42 -7.96 -21.50
CA ALA A 458 -15.76 -7.48 -21.16
C ALA A 458 -16.77 -7.91 -22.23
#